data_77db6be14cb964bb75ad1d4d8d0fe943
#
_entry.id   77db6be14cb964bb75ad1d4d8d0fe943
#
_cell.length_a   1.000
_cell.length_b   1.000
_cell.length_c   1.000
_cell.angle_alpha   90.00
_cell.angle_beta   90.00
_cell.angle_gamma   90.00
#
_symmetry.space_group_name_H-M   'P 1'
#
loop_
_entity.id
_entity.type
_entity.pdbx_description
1 polymer ?
#
loop_
_entity_poly.entity_id
_entity_poly.type
_entity_poly.pdbx_seq_one_letter_code
_entity_poly.pdbx_strand_id
1 'polypeptide(L)'
;MNGIKVGVLPWGQNVDWPTLRAVGQRADELGYDSLWTWDHLYPIQGDWQRPIFEGYLILAGWAAVTSRATLGLMVGANTFRNPALTAKLVTTLDHMSDGRAILGIGGAWFEREHRAYGIEFGSGFGERLDWLDEAVDLMAQMLRDGQGTARGRFYHATNVRNDPPPVQRRLPILIGGDGEKKTLHTVAKYADAWNTGGDVDFVRHKDEVLRRWCDEVGRDQAEIERTLGMGTVIIRDKESDARSYYAEIQRQHPGFSDQPKIGTAEQLADRLRPYVELGFRHIFFDASAPFDDETLERFVTEVKPRLEAVRAA
;
A
#
# COMPACT_ATOMS: atom_id res chain seq x y z
N MET A 1 6.23 -9.93 20.48
CA MET A 1 5.40 -8.82 19.91
C MET A 1 6.24 -8.15 18.85
N ASN A 2 5.78 -8.14 17.60
CA ASN A 2 6.51 -7.45 16.54
C ASN A 2 6.50 -5.94 16.82
N GLY A 3 7.65 -5.26 16.64
CA GLY A 3 7.77 -3.80 16.77
C GLY A 3 6.86 -3.03 15.80
N ILE A 4 6.84 -1.70 15.93
CA ILE A 4 6.15 -0.83 14.98
C ILE A 4 6.95 -0.78 13.67
N LYS A 5 6.29 -1.08 12.55
CA LYS A 5 6.80 -0.85 11.21
C LYS A 5 6.31 0.49 10.69
N VAL A 6 7.18 1.23 10.03
CA VAL A 6 6.81 2.49 9.36
C VAL A 6 7.14 2.42 7.88
N GLY A 7 6.22 2.91 7.07
CA GLY A 7 6.37 2.97 5.63
C GLY A 7 6.15 4.39 5.09
N VAL A 8 6.59 4.60 3.88
CA VAL A 8 6.28 5.82 3.12
C VAL A 8 5.83 5.46 1.71
N LEU A 9 4.90 6.25 1.19
CA LEU A 9 4.34 6.15 -0.15
C LEU A 9 4.68 7.43 -0.93
N PRO A 10 5.87 7.51 -1.55
CA PRO A 10 6.18 8.60 -2.48
C PRO A 10 5.29 8.52 -3.72
N TRP A 11 4.63 9.65 -4.03
CA TRP A 11 3.77 9.72 -5.20
C TRP A 11 4.58 9.67 -6.50
N GLY A 12 4.27 8.75 -7.39
CA GLY A 12 4.85 8.65 -8.71
C GLY A 12 4.36 9.71 -9.70
N GLN A 13 3.47 10.62 -9.26
CA GLN A 13 2.92 11.72 -10.05
C GLN A 13 3.63 13.05 -9.80
N ASN A 14 3.64 13.93 -10.80
CA ASN A 14 4.15 15.30 -10.74
C ASN A 14 5.63 15.41 -10.29
N VAL A 15 6.43 14.44 -10.63
CA VAL A 15 7.83 14.32 -10.23
C VAL A 15 8.67 13.81 -11.41
N ASP A 16 9.96 14.10 -11.42
CA ASP A 16 10.90 13.45 -12.36
C ASP A 16 11.48 12.16 -11.74
N TRP A 17 12.02 11.30 -12.59
CA TRP A 17 12.60 10.03 -12.16
C TRP A 17 13.80 10.18 -11.20
N PRO A 18 14.79 11.07 -11.44
CA PRO A 18 15.89 11.27 -10.49
C PRO A 18 15.42 11.59 -9.08
N THR A 19 14.45 12.49 -8.93
CA THR A 19 13.87 12.89 -7.65
C THR A 19 13.09 11.73 -7.00
N LEU A 20 12.27 11.02 -7.78
CA LEU A 20 11.50 9.87 -7.27
C LEU A 20 12.43 8.70 -6.86
N ARG A 21 13.50 8.46 -7.59
CA ARG A 21 14.53 7.48 -7.22
C ARG A 21 15.21 7.87 -5.91
N ALA A 22 15.60 9.14 -5.79
CA ALA A 22 16.32 9.63 -4.63
C ALA A 22 15.52 9.54 -3.34
N VAL A 23 14.20 9.84 -3.35
CA VAL A 23 13.37 9.71 -2.14
C VAL A 23 13.23 8.27 -1.69
N GLY A 24 13.11 7.30 -2.61
CA GLY A 24 13.10 5.88 -2.26
C GLY A 24 14.40 5.43 -1.59
N GLN A 25 15.55 5.86 -2.16
CA GLN A 25 16.86 5.60 -1.57
C GLN A 25 17.00 6.26 -0.18
N ARG A 26 16.62 7.52 -0.05
CA ARG A 26 16.65 8.26 1.23
C ARG A 26 15.79 7.61 2.31
N ALA A 27 14.60 7.15 1.97
CA ALA A 27 13.73 6.44 2.91
C ALA A 27 14.36 5.11 3.38
N ASP A 28 14.98 4.34 2.49
CA ASP A 28 15.72 3.12 2.86
C ASP A 28 16.88 3.43 3.80
N GLU A 29 17.66 4.49 3.53
CA GLU A 29 18.77 4.96 4.38
C GLU A 29 18.29 5.42 5.76
N LEU A 30 17.15 6.10 5.84
CA LEU A 30 16.53 6.53 7.10
C LEU A 30 15.99 5.35 7.94
N GLY A 31 15.81 4.20 7.35
CA GLY A 31 15.35 3.00 8.06
C GLY A 31 13.85 2.78 8.03
N TYR A 32 13.16 3.27 6.99
CA TYR A 32 11.79 2.86 6.72
C TYR A 32 11.71 1.36 6.49
N ASP A 33 10.65 0.73 7.00
CA ASP A 33 10.43 -0.70 6.87
C ASP A 33 9.80 -1.07 5.52
N SER A 34 9.11 -0.11 4.87
CA SER A 34 8.45 -0.33 3.58
C SER A 34 8.38 0.93 2.71
N LEU A 35 8.48 0.70 1.40
CA LEU A 35 8.27 1.69 0.34
C LEU A 35 7.10 1.25 -0.52
N TRP A 36 6.14 2.13 -0.67
CA TRP A 36 4.94 1.92 -1.44
C TRP A 36 4.84 2.91 -2.59
N THR A 37 4.12 2.57 -3.65
CA THR A 37 3.69 3.54 -4.66
C THR A 37 2.32 3.15 -5.21
N TRP A 38 1.67 4.07 -5.90
CA TRP A 38 0.37 3.83 -6.51
C TRP A 38 0.48 3.05 -7.82
N ASP A 39 -0.58 2.35 -8.18
CA ASP A 39 -0.78 1.72 -9.48
C ASP A 39 -1.84 2.51 -10.26
N HIS A 40 -1.47 3.72 -10.70
CA HIS A 40 -2.31 4.60 -11.50
C HIS A 40 -1.63 4.98 -12.81
N LEU A 41 -2.43 5.23 -13.84
CA LEU A 41 -1.97 5.63 -15.18
C LEU A 41 -2.23 7.11 -15.44
N TYR A 42 -3.00 7.75 -14.58
CA TYR A 42 -3.21 9.19 -14.51
C TYR A 42 -3.05 9.69 -13.06
N PRO A 43 -2.58 10.94 -12.87
CA PRO A 43 -2.59 11.57 -11.55
C PRO A 43 -3.98 11.56 -10.92
N ILE A 44 -4.04 11.18 -9.64
CA ILE A 44 -5.28 11.14 -8.86
C ILE A 44 -5.41 12.33 -7.90
N GLN A 45 -4.35 13.13 -7.79
CA GLN A 45 -4.31 14.36 -7.00
C GLN A 45 -3.90 15.54 -7.89
N GLY A 46 -4.67 16.64 -7.79
CA GLY A 46 -4.41 17.85 -8.55
C GLY A 46 -4.80 17.72 -10.03
N ASP A 47 -3.97 18.26 -10.93
CA ASP A 47 -4.22 18.23 -12.37
C ASP A 47 -3.90 16.85 -12.96
N TRP A 48 -4.92 16.16 -13.43
CA TRP A 48 -4.85 14.83 -14.04
C TRP A 48 -4.06 14.78 -15.37
N GLN A 49 -3.78 15.92 -15.98
CA GLN A 49 -2.98 16.01 -17.22
C GLN A 49 -1.45 16.00 -16.96
N ARG A 50 -1.05 16.07 -15.69
CA ARG A 50 0.35 16.04 -15.30
C ARG A 50 0.93 14.61 -15.43
N PRO A 51 2.26 14.47 -15.47
CA PRO A 51 2.89 13.17 -15.62
C PRO A 51 2.72 12.28 -14.38
N ILE A 52 2.69 10.96 -14.62
CA ILE A 52 2.79 9.91 -13.61
C ILE A 52 3.62 8.75 -14.17
N PHE A 53 4.41 8.09 -13.32
CA PHE A 53 5.15 6.89 -13.67
C PHE A 53 4.38 5.62 -13.33
N GLU A 54 4.62 4.54 -14.06
CA GLU A 54 4.01 3.23 -13.86
C GLU A 54 4.55 2.56 -12.59
N GLY A 55 3.66 1.98 -11.79
CA GLY A 55 3.97 1.52 -10.43
C GLY A 55 5.01 0.41 -10.34
N TYR A 56 4.91 -0.68 -11.11
CA TYR A 56 5.90 -1.77 -11.05
C TYR A 56 7.28 -1.35 -11.54
N LEU A 57 7.37 -0.44 -12.50
CA LEU A 57 8.66 0.08 -12.95
C LEU A 57 9.30 1.01 -11.91
N ILE A 58 8.50 1.77 -11.15
CA ILE A 58 9.01 2.51 -9.98
C ILE A 58 9.62 1.53 -8.98
N LEU A 59 8.87 0.47 -8.60
CA LEU A 59 9.34 -0.52 -7.63
C LEU A 59 10.61 -1.24 -8.11
N ALA A 60 10.71 -1.59 -9.40
CA ALA A 60 11.91 -2.18 -10.00
C ALA A 60 13.11 -1.22 -9.91
N GLY A 61 12.87 0.06 -10.17
CA GLY A 61 13.91 1.09 -10.02
C GLY A 61 14.39 1.24 -8.57
N TRP A 62 13.47 1.21 -7.60
CA TRP A 62 13.84 1.23 -6.17
C TRP A 62 14.51 -0.06 -5.72
N ALA A 63 14.10 -1.22 -6.23
CA ALA A 63 14.78 -2.48 -5.93
C ALA A 63 16.29 -2.44 -6.21
N ALA A 64 16.69 -1.72 -7.27
CA ALA A 64 18.09 -1.59 -7.67
C ALA A 64 18.92 -0.62 -6.80
N VAL A 65 18.27 0.25 -5.99
CA VAL A 65 18.97 1.31 -5.22
C VAL A 65 18.66 1.27 -3.72
N THR A 66 17.90 0.29 -3.26
CA THR A 66 17.55 0.06 -1.85
C THR A 66 18.00 -1.34 -1.43
N SER A 67 18.12 -1.57 -0.12
CA SER A 67 18.64 -2.83 0.41
C SER A 67 17.84 -3.42 1.58
N ARG A 68 16.88 -2.69 2.15
CA ARG A 68 16.21 -3.06 3.40
C ARG A 68 14.68 -3.00 3.34
N ALA A 69 14.12 -1.90 2.84
CA ALA A 69 12.69 -1.69 2.81
C ALA A 69 11.99 -2.72 1.92
N THR A 70 10.84 -3.22 2.38
CA THR A 70 9.93 -4.00 1.51
C THR A 70 9.33 -3.10 0.44
N LEU A 71 9.02 -3.67 -0.72
CA LEU A 71 8.58 -2.93 -1.90
C LEU A 71 7.23 -3.46 -2.39
N GLY A 72 6.23 -2.61 -2.51
CA GLY A 72 4.92 -3.02 -2.97
C GLY A 72 4.07 -1.89 -3.55
N LEU A 73 3.05 -2.27 -4.31
CA LEU A 73 2.00 -1.35 -4.71
C LEU A 73 0.99 -1.16 -3.57
N MET A 74 0.51 0.06 -3.35
CA MET A 74 -0.50 0.38 -2.35
C MET A 74 -1.69 1.10 -3.01
N VAL A 75 -2.56 0.35 -3.67
CA VAL A 75 -2.48 -1.06 -4.02
C VAL A 75 -2.59 -1.21 -5.53
N GLY A 76 -2.10 -2.33 -6.06
CA GLY A 76 -2.20 -2.66 -7.47
C GLY A 76 -3.66 -2.76 -7.93
N ALA A 77 -3.98 -2.21 -9.09
CA ALA A 77 -5.30 -2.32 -9.71
C ALA A 77 -5.46 -3.70 -10.36
N ASN A 78 -6.29 -4.55 -9.79
CA ASN A 78 -6.53 -5.90 -10.32
C ASN A 78 -6.99 -5.91 -11.78
N THR A 79 -7.64 -4.84 -12.21
CA THR A 79 -8.16 -4.67 -13.58
C THR A 79 -7.10 -4.40 -14.64
N PHE A 80 -5.91 -3.93 -14.27
CA PHE A 80 -4.88 -3.53 -15.26
C PHE A 80 -4.16 -4.70 -15.92
N ARG A 81 -4.08 -5.84 -15.23
CA ARG A 81 -3.24 -6.96 -15.67
C ARG A 81 -3.93 -8.30 -15.42
N ASN A 82 -3.62 -9.28 -16.28
CA ASN A 82 -3.98 -10.66 -15.99
C ASN A 82 -3.35 -11.11 -14.66
N PRO A 83 -4.07 -11.79 -13.74
CA PRO A 83 -3.56 -12.16 -12.43
C PRO A 83 -2.31 -13.06 -12.48
N ALA A 84 -2.22 -13.96 -13.46
CA ALA A 84 -1.00 -14.76 -13.61
C ALA A 84 0.21 -13.91 -14.02
N LEU A 85 0.00 -12.87 -14.84
CA LEU A 85 1.05 -11.90 -15.15
C LEU A 85 1.44 -11.09 -13.91
N THR A 86 0.47 -10.68 -13.10
CA THR A 86 0.74 -9.96 -11.84
C THR A 86 1.57 -10.81 -10.88
N ALA A 87 1.25 -12.10 -10.70
CA ALA A 87 2.05 -13.03 -9.92
C ALA A 87 3.50 -13.14 -10.45
N LYS A 88 3.66 -13.17 -11.77
CA LYS A 88 4.97 -13.22 -12.42
C LYS A 88 5.77 -11.92 -12.21
N LEU A 89 5.11 -10.74 -12.30
CA LEU A 89 5.74 -9.43 -12.08
C LEU A 89 6.26 -9.31 -10.64
N VAL A 90 5.42 -9.64 -9.65
CA VAL A 90 5.82 -9.54 -8.25
C VAL A 90 6.90 -10.55 -7.87
N THR A 91 6.87 -11.76 -8.46
CA THR A 91 7.97 -12.73 -8.30
C THR A 91 9.28 -12.22 -8.89
N THR A 92 9.21 -11.57 -10.05
CA THR A 92 10.40 -10.94 -10.66
C THR A 92 10.95 -9.81 -9.78
N LEU A 93 10.05 -8.97 -9.24
CA LEU A 93 10.41 -7.92 -8.28
C LEU A 93 11.05 -8.51 -7.02
N ASP A 94 10.56 -9.65 -6.56
CA ASP A 94 11.12 -10.38 -5.40
C ASP A 94 12.57 -10.78 -5.64
N HIS A 95 12.88 -11.33 -6.82
CA HIS A 95 14.26 -11.60 -7.21
C HIS A 95 15.12 -10.34 -7.36
N MET A 96 14.59 -9.27 -7.98
CA MET A 96 15.32 -8.01 -8.15
C MET A 96 15.63 -7.31 -6.83
N SER A 97 14.81 -7.52 -5.82
CA SER A 97 14.92 -6.91 -4.50
C SER A 97 15.55 -7.84 -3.44
N ASP A 98 15.98 -9.04 -3.81
CA ASP A 98 16.51 -10.04 -2.89
C ASP A 98 15.54 -10.38 -1.74
N GLY A 99 14.30 -10.74 -2.12
CA GLY A 99 13.28 -11.23 -1.19
C GLY A 99 12.55 -10.12 -0.40
N ARG A 100 12.37 -8.92 -0.99
CA ARG A 100 11.69 -7.79 -0.32
C ARG A 100 10.38 -7.37 -0.97
N ALA A 101 9.87 -8.11 -1.97
CA ALA A 101 8.61 -7.78 -2.61
C ALA A 101 7.40 -8.17 -1.76
N ILE A 102 6.33 -7.40 -1.89
CA ILE A 102 5.00 -7.72 -1.39
C ILE A 102 3.98 -7.48 -2.51
N LEU A 103 3.07 -8.42 -2.74
CA LEU A 103 1.94 -8.25 -3.64
C LEU A 103 0.87 -7.39 -2.95
N GLY A 104 0.80 -6.11 -3.30
CA GLY A 104 -0.32 -5.27 -2.89
C GLY A 104 -1.37 -5.22 -4.01
N ILE A 105 -2.66 -5.49 -3.70
CA ILE A 105 -3.72 -5.61 -4.70
C ILE A 105 -5.07 -5.09 -4.18
N GLY A 106 -5.92 -4.57 -5.07
CA GLY A 106 -7.26 -4.09 -4.77
C GLY A 106 -8.18 -4.08 -5.98
N GLY A 107 -9.46 -3.75 -5.76
CA GLY A 107 -10.53 -3.85 -6.75
C GLY A 107 -10.57 -2.75 -7.82
N ALA A 108 -9.64 -1.81 -7.82
CA ALA A 108 -9.61 -0.59 -8.65
C ALA A 108 -10.84 0.34 -8.45
N TRP A 109 -10.68 1.62 -8.73
CA TRP A 109 -11.76 2.60 -8.52
C TRP A 109 -11.77 3.75 -9.55
N PHE A 110 -10.62 4.07 -10.17
CA PHE A 110 -10.48 5.24 -11.04
C PHE A 110 -10.84 4.92 -12.49
N GLU A 111 -12.11 5.09 -12.84
CA GLU A 111 -12.67 4.72 -14.16
C GLU A 111 -12.04 5.47 -15.32
N ARG A 112 -11.64 6.73 -15.13
CA ARG A 112 -11.08 7.59 -16.20
C ARG A 112 -9.88 6.95 -16.91
N GLU A 113 -8.95 6.42 -16.16
CA GLU A 113 -7.74 5.78 -16.72
C GLU A 113 -8.09 4.50 -17.48
N HIS A 114 -9.03 3.69 -17.00
CA HIS A 114 -9.51 2.51 -17.69
C HIS A 114 -10.10 2.86 -19.06
N ARG A 115 -10.98 3.85 -19.11
CA ARG A 115 -11.58 4.30 -20.38
C ARG A 115 -10.54 4.83 -21.35
N ALA A 116 -9.57 5.60 -20.86
CA ALA A 116 -8.56 6.21 -21.71
C ALA A 116 -7.59 5.18 -22.31
N TYR A 117 -7.24 4.15 -21.55
CA TYR A 117 -6.33 3.09 -21.98
C TYR A 117 -7.06 1.91 -22.67
N GLY A 118 -8.39 1.93 -22.75
CA GLY A 118 -9.17 0.82 -23.29
C GLY A 118 -9.14 -0.43 -22.41
N ILE A 119 -8.96 -0.25 -21.11
CA ILE A 119 -8.95 -1.34 -20.12
C ILE A 119 -10.36 -1.54 -19.60
N GLU A 120 -10.83 -2.79 -19.56
CA GLU A 120 -12.15 -3.11 -19.05
C GLU A 120 -12.29 -2.75 -17.58
N PHE A 121 -13.43 -2.14 -17.23
CA PHE A 121 -13.72 -1.69 -15.86
C PHE A 121 -14.88 -2.44 -15.20
N GLY A 122 -15.50 -3.38 -15.94
CA GLY A 122 -16.67 -4.13 -15.48
C GLY A 122 -17.93 -3.28 -15.35
N SER A 123 -19.00 -3.94 -14.95
CA SER A 123 -20.33 -3.35 -14.83
C SER A 123 -20.52 -2.52 -13.53
N GLY A 124 -19.58 -2.62 -12.58
CA GLY A 124 -19.63 -1.90 -11.32
C GLY A 124 -18.65 -2.41 -10.28
N PHE A 125 -18.58 -1.70 -9.15
CA PHE A 125 -17.60 -2.01 -8.11
C PHE A 125 -17.77 -3.43 -7.54
N GLY A 126 -19.03 -3.90 -7.38
CA GLY A 126 -19.31 -5.26 -6.87
C GLY A 126 -18.76 -6.36 -7.77
N GLU A 127 -18.81 -6.20 -9.09
CA GLU A 127 -18.25 -7.16 -10.04
C GLU A 127 -16.73 -7.15 -10.02
N ARG A 128 -16.10 -5.97 -9.94
CA ARG A 128 -14.63 -5.87 -9.80
C ARG A 128 -14.10 -6.55 -8.53
N LEU A 129 -14.90 -6.59 -7.45
CA LEU A 129 -14.55 -7.34 -6.25
C LEU A 129 -14.69 -8.86 -6.44
N ASP A 130 -15.61 -9.33 -7.31
CA ASP A 130 -15.65 -10.73 -7.71
C ASP A 130 -14.43 -11.10 -8.57
N TRP A 131 -14.01 -10.20 -9.48
CA TRP A 131 -12.75 -10.36 -10.21
C TRP A 131 -11.56 -10.44 -9.27
N LEU A 132 -11.52 -9.61 -8.24
CA LEU A 132 -10.44 -9.59 -7.25
C LEU A 132 -10.35 -10.93 -6.50
N ASP A 133 -11.47 -11.50 -6.05
CA ASP A 133 -11.47 -12.78 -5.32
C ASP A 133 -10.93 -13.92 -6.20
N GLU A 134 -11.39 -14.05 -7.45
CA GLU A 134 -10.86 -15.04 -8.39
C GLU A 134 -9.38 -14.81 -8.74
N ALA A 135 -8.98 -13.56 -8.89
CA ALA A 135 -7.59 -13.20 -9.21
C ALA A 135 -6.65 -13.54 -8.08
N VAL A 136 -7.03 -13.18 -6.84
CA VAL A 136 -6.20 -13.44 -5.66
C VAL A 136 -6.07 -14.95 -5.40
N ASP A 137 -7.13 -15.73 -5.64
CA ASP A 137 -7.05 -17.19 -5.56
C ASP A 137 -5.95 -17.75 -6.49
N LEU A 138 -5.97 -17.36 -7.77
CA LEU A 138 -4.95 -17.79 -8.74
C LEU A 138 -3.55 -17.31 -8.35
N MET A 139 -3.41 -16.05 -7.96
CA MET A 139 -2.11 -15.50 -7.55
C MET A 139 -1.58 -16.21 -6.29
N ALA A 140 -2.43 -16.51 -5.32
CA ALA A 140 -2.03 -17.23 -4.12
C ALA A 140 -1.51 -18.65 -4.44
N GLN A 141 -2.20 -19.40 -5.32
CA GLN A 141 -1.71 -20.70 -5.80
C GLN A 141 -0.33 -20.57 -6.45
N MET A 142 -0.16 -19.61 -7.38
CA MET A 142 1.09 -19.43 -8.10
C MET A 142 2.26 -19.03 -7.19
N LEU A 143 2.01 -18.15 -6.20
CA LEU A 143 3.04 -17.65 -5.28
C LEU A 143 3.39 -18.66 -4.18
N ARG A 144 2.45 -19.51 -3.77
CA ARG A 144 2.63 -20.48 -2.67
C ARG A 144 3.02 -21.87 -3.17
N ASP A 145 2.39 -22.32 -4.27
CA ASP A 145 2.53 -23.69 -4.77
C ASP A 145 3.38 -23.75 -6.07
N GLY A 146 3.83 -22.59 -6.59
CA GLY A 146 4.61 -22.51 -7.81
C GLY A 146 3.83 -22.72 -9.11
N GLN A 147 2.53 -23.00 -9.03
CA GLN A 147 1.63 -23.15 -10.17
C GLN A 147 0.19 -22.88 -9.76
N GLY A 148 -0.66 -22.50 -10.73
CA GLY A 148 -2.06 -22.23 -10.46
C GLY A 148 -2.99 -22.65 -11.59
N THR A 149 -4.26 -22.87 -11.24
CA THR A 149 -5.35 -23.14 -12.17
C THR A 149 -6.56 -22.32 -11.77
N ALA A 150 -7.13 -21.56 -12.70
CA ALA A 150 -8.38 -20.84 -12.51
C ALA A 150 -9.43 -21.36 -13.51
N ARG A 151 -10.62 -21.66 -13.03
CA ARG A 151 -11.81 -22.03 -13.82
C ARG A 151 -13.00 -21.19 -13.36
N GLY A 152 -12.74 -19.91 -13.10
CA GLY A 152 -13.72 -18.97 -12.62
C GLY A 152 -14.61 -18.40 -13.72
N ARG A 153 -15.45 -17.46 -13.36
CA ARG A 153 -16.29 -16.73 -14.30
C ARG A 153 -15.47 -15.73 -15.13
N PHE A 154 -14.44 -15.15 -14.53
CA PHE A 154 -13.67 -14.04 -15.11
C PHE A 154 -12.28 -14.44 -15.56
N TYR A 155 -11.64 -15.35 -14.85
CA TYR A 155 -10.29 -15.81 -15.19
C TYR A 155 -10.24 -17.30 -15.49
N HIS A 156 -9.55 -17.63 -16.59
CA HIS A 156 -9.32 -18.99 -17.03
C HIS A 156 -7.81 -19.19 -17.22
N ALA A 157 -7.25 -20.14 -16.49
CA ALA A 157 -5.84 -20.50 -16.54
C ALA A 157 -5.68 -22.00 -16.25
N THR A 158 -4.78 -22.67 -16.92
CA THR A 158 -4.57 -24.12 -16.73
C THR A 158 -3.10 -24.39 -16.48
N ASN A 159 -2.78 -24.87 -15.26
CA ASN A 159 -1.43 -25.25 -14.84
C ASN A 159 -0.37 -24.18 -15.15
N VAL A 160 -0.71 -22.91 -14.88
CA VAL A 160 0.21 -21.79 -15.11
C VAL A 160 1.36 -21.88 -14.10
N ARG A 161 2.57 -22.02 -14.60
CA ARG A 161 3.77 -22.13 -13.78
C ARG A 161 4.30 -20.76 -13.39
N ASN A 162 4.70 -20.62 -12.13
CA ASN A 162 5.46 -19.48 -11.62
C ASN A 162 6.92 -19.88 -11.41
N ASP A 163 7.68 -19.95 -12.50
CA ASP A 163 9.07 -20.40 -12.52
C ASP A 163 9.95 -19.28 -13.10
N PRO A 164 11.03 -18.80 -12.39
CA PRO A 164 11.43 -19.29 -11.05
C PRO A 164 10.38 -18.98 -9.98
N PRO A 165 10.35 -19.73 -8.87
CA PRO A 165 9.53 -19.40 -7.70
C PRO A 165 10.04 -18.14 -7.00
N PRO A 166 9.26 -17.49 -6.12
CA PRO A 166 9.75 -16.38 -5.29
C PRO A 166 11.00 -16.76 -4.48
N VAL A 167 11.85 -15.79 -4.20
CA VAL A 167 12.98 -15.92 -3.27
C VAL A 167 12.46 -16.12 -1.84
N GLN A 168 11.42 -15.39 -1.47
CA GLN A 168 10.76 -15.54 -0.19
C GLN A 168 10.03 -16.90 -0.13
N ARG A 169 10.18 -17.65 0.96
CA ARG A 169 9.41 -18.86 1.18
C ARG A 169 7.90 -18.63 1.11
N ARG A 170 7.46 -17.44 1.54
CA ARG A 170 6.09 -16.95 1.48
C ARG A 170 6.12 -15.49 1.11
N LEU A 171 5.96 -15.17 -0.17
CA LEU A 171 5.81 -13.80 -0.64
C LEU A 171 4.46 -13.27 -0.13
N PRO A 172 4.43 -12.17 0.66
CA PRO A 172 3.21 -11.70 1.28
C PRO A 172 2.20 -11.15 0.27
N ILE A 173 0.92 -11.38 0.51
CA ILE A 173 -0.20 -10.80 -0.23
C ILE A 173 -0.89 -9.79 0.68
N LEU A 174 -0.86 -8.51 0.29
CA LEU A 174 -1.60 -7.43 0.93
C LEU A 174 -2.83 -7.10 0.08
N ILE A 175 -4.00 -7.07 0.71
CA ILE A 175 -5.23 -6.65 0.06
C ILE A 175 -5.68 -5.32 0.68
N GLY A 176 -5.95 -4.31 -0.16
CA GLY A 176 -6.45 -3.01 0.29
C GLY A 176 -7.94 -2.86 0.06
N GLY A 177 -8.61 -2.19 1.00
CA GLY A 177 -10.01 -1.80 0.94
C GLY A 177 -10.87 -2.32 2.08
N ASP A 178 -12.07 -1.72 2.21
CA ASP A 178 -12.92 -1.80 3.39
C ASP A 178 -14.31 -2.40 3.11
N GLY A 179 -14.49 -3.01 1.94
CA GLY A 179 -15.76 -3.60 1.53
C GLY A 179 -16.15 -4.80 2.40
N GLU A 180 -17.16 -4.64 3.26
CA GLU A 180 -17.50 -5.60 4.31
C GLU A 180 -17.91 -6.97 3.81
N LYS A 181 -18.64 -7.02 2.66
CA LYS A 181 -19.21 -8.28 2.14
C LYS A 181 -18.25 -9.09 1.27
N LYS A 182 -17.36 -8.42 0.54
CA LYS A 182 -16.48 -9.08 -0.45
C LYS A 182 -15.01 -8.86 -0.11
N THR A 183 -14.56 -7.61 -0.03
CA THR A 183 -13.12 -7.32 0.18
C THR A 183 -12.59 -7.96 1.45
N LEU A 184 -13.26 -7.75 2.60
CA LEU A 184 -12.82 -8.33 3.87
C LEU A 184 -12.97 -9.86 3.92
N HIS A 185 -13.90 -10.44 3.17
CA HIS A 185 -13.97 -11.89 2.98
C HIS A 185 -12.76 -12.42 2.19
N THR A 186 -12.40 -11.75 1.09
CA THR A 186 -11.19 -12.10 0.31
C THR A 186 -9.92 -11.94 1.15
N VAL A 187 -9.84 -10.87 1.99
CA VAL A 187 -8.76 -10.68 2.96
C VAL A 187 -8.66 -11.87 3.91
N ALA A 188 -9.77 -12.27 4.54
CA ALA A 188 -9.79 -13.41 5.46
C ALA A 188 -9.32 -14.71 4.82
N LYS A 189 -9.66 -14.96 3.55
CA LYS A 189 -9.27 -16.19 2.82
C LYS A 189 -7.80 -16.23 2.45
N TYR A 190 -7.23 -15.12 1.98
CA TYR A 190 -5.97 -15.17 1.22
C TYR A 190 -4.86 -14.24 1.74
N ALA A 191 -5.19 -13.11 2.37
CA ALA A 191 -4.21 -12.06 2.64
C ALA A 191 -3.26 -12.42 3.79
N ASP A 192 -2.00 -12.03 3.65
CA ASP A 192 -1.02 -11.99 4.74
C ASP A 192 -1.00 -10.61 5.41
N ALA A 193 -1.51 -9.58 4.70
CA ALA A 193 -1.69 -8.23 5.25
C ALA A 193 -2.97 -7.59 4.69
N TRP A 194 -3.57 -6.71 5.48
CA TRP A 194 -4.73 -5.91 5.10
C TRP A 194 -4.44 -4.43 5.30
N ASN A 195 -4.81 -3.62 4.29
CA ASN A 195 -4.71 -2.17 4.38
C ASN A 195 -6.06 -1.49 4.46
N THR A 196 -6.17 -0.58 5.42
CA THR A 196 -7.30 0.33 5.63
C THR A 196 -6.82 1.73 6.02
N GLY A 197 -7.75 2.66 6.12
CA GLY A 197 -7.55 4.01 6.62
C GLY A 197 -8.89 4.61 7.06
N GLY A 198 -8.85 5.73 7.74
CA GLY A 198 -10.04 6.40 8.26
C GLY A 198 -9.90 6.76 9.74
N ASP A 199 -10.99 7.19 10.37
CA ASP A 199 -10.99 7.44 11.81
C ASP A 199 -10.97 6.13 12.62
N VAL A 200 -10.70 6.25 13.91
CA VAL A 200 -10.51 5.09 14.82
C VAL A 200 -11.75 4.21 14.91
N ASP A 201 -12.95 4.81 14.93
CA ASP A 201 -14.19 4.05 15.07
C ASP A 201 -14.53 3.29 13.80
N PHE A 202 -14.30 3.90 12.63
CA PHE A 202 -14.41 3.23 11.34
C PHE A 202 -13.45 2.05 11.26
N VAL A 203 -12.16 2.26 11.57
CA VAL A 203 -11.14 1.21 11.50
C VAL A 203 -11.44 0.07 12.47
N ARG A 204 -11.87 0.37 13.71
CA ARG A 204 -12.31 -0.62 14.69
C ARG A 204 -13.46 -1.47 14.16
N HIS A 205 -14.48 -0.82 13.59
CA HIS A 205 -15.61 -1.55 13.01
C HIS A 205 -15.17 -2.49 11.88
N LYS A 206 -14.29 -2.04 10.98
CA LYS A 206 -13.78 -2.88 9.88
C LYS A 206 -12.93 -4.05 10.38
N ASP A 207 -12.13 -3.83 11.42
CA ASP A 207 -11.36 -4.89 12.08
C ASP A 207 -12.26 -5.96 12.72
N GLU A 208 -13.38 -5.55 13.32
CA GLU A 208 -14.40 -6.47 13.85
C GLU A 208 -15.10 -7.26 12.73
N VAL A 209 -15.37 -6.63 11.58
CA VAL A 209 -15.93 -7.33 10.40
C VAL A 209 -14.93 -8.35 9.87
N LEU A 210 -13.65 -7.98 9.76
CA LEU A 210 -12.59 -8.90 9.33
C LEU A 210 -12.49 -10.10 10.27
N ARG A 211 -12.55 -9.88 11.60
CA ARG A 211 -12.52 -10.97 12.59
C ARG A 211 -13.65 -11.97 12.35
N ARG A 212 -14.89 -11.49 12.12
CA ARG A 212 -16.03 -12.37 11.83
C ARG A 212 -15.83 -13.22 10.57
N TRP A 213 -15.24 -12.64 9.52
CA TRP A 213 -14.90 -13.40 8.32
C TRP A 213 -13.79 -14.42 8.57
N CYS A 214 -12.79 -14.07 9.38
CA CYS A 214 -11.75 -15.01 9.80
C CYS A 214 -12.34 -16.20 10.57
N ASP A 215 -13.25 -15.94 11.51
CA ASP A 215 -13.96 -17.00 12.26
C ASP A 215 -14.76 -17.91 11.30
N GLU A 216 -15.44 -17.34 10.28
CA GLU A 216 -16.22 -18.09 9.29
C GLU A 216 -15.35 -18.99 8.41
N VAL A 217 -14.18 -18.52 7.98
CA VAL A 217 -13.25 -19.31 7.15
C VAL A 217 -12.30 -20.19 7.97
N GLY A 218 -12.39 -20.16 9.30
CA GLY A 218 -11.56 -20.96 10.21
C GLY A 218 -10.11 -20.51 10.29
N ARG A 219 -9.85 -19.20 10.21
CA ARG A 219 -8.51 -18.62 10.24
C ARG A 219 -8.31 -17.69 11.44
N ASP A 220 -7.14 -17.70 12.06
CA ASP A 220 -6.80 -16.74 13.10
C ASP A 220 -6.53 -15.34 12.48
N GLN A 221 -7.28 -14.32 12.92
CA GLN A 221 -7.06 -12.93 12.49
C GLN A 221 -5.63 -12.45 12.79
N ALA A 222 -4.99 -12.97 13.83
CA ALA A 222 -3.62 -12.60 14.20
C ALA A 222 -2.58 -12.96 13.12
N GLU A 223 -2.90 -13.86 12.18
CA GLU A 223 -2.05 -14.17 11.03
C GLU A 223 -2.04 -13.05 9.98
N ILE A 224 -2.96 -12.09 10.07
CA ILE A 224 -3.10 -11.00 9.10
C ILE A 224 -2.48 -9.74 9.70
N GLU A 225 -1.37 -9.26 9.10
CA GLU A 225 -0.78 -7.98 9.47
C GLU A 225 -1.74 -6.84 9.09
N ARG A 226 -2.09 -6.00 10.07
CA ARG A 226 -3.00 -4.86 9.87
C ARG A 226 -2.17 -3.60 9.60
N THR A 227 -2.38 -2.98 8.43
CA THR A 227 -1.65 -1.79 7.98
C THR A 227 -2.58 -0.58 7.90
N LEU A 228 -2.07 0.59 8.28
CA LEU A 228 -2.80 1.85 8.31
C LEU A 228 -2.19 2.87 7.36
N GLY A 229 -2.98 3.35 6.39
CA GLY A 229 -2.64 4.51 5.58
C GLY A 229 -3.09 5.81 6.23
N MET A 230 -2.19 6.78 6.35
CA MET A 230 -2.47 8.05 7.00
C MET A 230 -2.82 9.20 6.05
N GLY A 231 -2.55 9.05 4.73
CA GLY A 231 -2.45 10.20 3.83
C GLY A 231 -1.21 11.04 4.13
N THR A 232 -1.15 12.25 3.59
CA THR A 232 0.02 13.13 3.74
C THR A 232 0.22 13.59 5.18
N VAL A 233 1.48 13.72 5.59
CA VAL A 233 1.92 14.14 6.93
C VAL A 233 2.93 15.28 6.80
N ILE A 234 2.90 16.24 7.73
CA ILE A 234 3.89 17.31 7.87
C ILE A 234 4.25 17.47 9.34
N ILE A 235 5.54 17.33 9.65
CA ILE A 235 6.08 17.40 11.02
C ILE A 235 7.02 18.59 11.16
N ARG A 236 6.79 19.43 12.17
CA ARG A 236 7.69 20.51 12.60
C ARG A 236 7.70 20.61 14.13
N ASP A 237 8.61 21.40 14.69
CA ASP A 237 8.68 21.66 16.14
C ASP A 237 7.42 22.32 16.68
N LYS A 238 6.77 23.13 15.84
CA LYS A 238 5.50 23.79 16.17
C LYS A 238 4.49 23.54 15.07
N GLU A 239 3.26 23.32 15.44
CA GLU A 239 2.16 23.17 14.49
C GLU A 239 2.02 24.39 13.55
N SER A 240 2.29 25.60 14.05
CA SER A 240 2.27 26.81 13.24
C SER A 240 3.25 26.78 12.06
N ASP A 241 4.44 26.21 12.28
CA ASP A 241 5.49 26.13 11.28
C ASP A 241 5.13 25.07 10.22
N ALA A 242 4.55 23.95 10.66
CA ALA A 242 4.03 22.92 9.75
C ALA A 242 2.87 23.44 8.88
N ARG A 243 1.98 24.26 9.44
CA ARG A 243 0.91 24.94 8.69
C ARG A 243 1.45 25.94 7.68
N SER A 244 2.48 26.72 8.07
CA SER A 244 3.13 27.68 7.19
C SER A 244 3.82 27.00 6.01
N TYR A 245 4.51 25.89 6.28
CA TYR A 245 5.12 25.05 5.24
C TYR A 245 4.09 24.49 4.27
N TYR A 246 2.98 23.97 4.77
CA TYR A 246 1.89 23.48 3.93
C TYR A 246 1.27 24.58 3.04
N ALA A 247 1.04 25.75 3.61
CA ALA A 247 0.52 26.90 2.86
C ALA A 247 1.48 27.34 1.73
N GLU A 248 2.80 27.19 1.93
CA GLU A 248 3.79 27.43 0.88
C GLU A 248 3.68 26.40 -0.26
N ILE A 249 3.58 25.10 0.08
CA ILE A 249 3.37 24.04 -0.92
C ILE A 249 2.12 24.31 -1.74
N GLN A 250 1.00 24.66 -1.11
CA GLN A 250 -0.25 24.99 -1.81
C GLN A 250 -0.11 26.18 -2.76
N ARG A 251 0.67 27.21 -2.37
CA ARG A 251 0.94 28.35 -3.26
C ARG A 251 1.78 27.98 -4.48
N GLN A 252 2.76 27.09 -4.30
CA GLN A 252 3.64 26.65 -5.38
C GLN A 252 2.99 25.61 -6.28
N HIS A 253 2.02 24.83 -5.75
CA HIS A 253 1.29 23.77 -6.44
C HIS A 253 -0.23 23.99 -6.33
N PRO A 254 -0.78 24.99 -7.06
CA PRO A 254 -2.23 25.22 -7.09
C PRO A 254 -2.97 23.96 -7.58
N GLY A 255 -3.98 23.53 -6.83
CA GLY A 255 -4.71 22.28 -7.11
C GLY A 255 -4.27 21.10 -6.27
N PHE A 256 -3.25 21.25 -5.43
CA PHE A 256 -2.95 20.30 -4.37
C PHE A 256 -4.08 20.36 -3.32
N SER A 257 -4.94 19.35 -3.33
CA SER A 257 -6.18 19.33 -2.52
C SER A 257 -6.10 18.41 -1.32
N ASP A 258 -4.94 17.80 -1.07
CA ASP A 258 -4.77 16.91 0.07
C ASP A 258 -4.91 17.69 1.41
N GLN A 259 -5.44 17.03 2.42
CA GLN A 259 -5.56 17.56 3.78
C GLN A 259 -4.56 16.83 4.69
N PRO A 260 -3.29 17.32 4.75
CA PRO A 260 -2.26 16.64 5.50
C PRO A 260 -2.56 16.62 7.00
N LYS A 261 -2.13 15.57 7.66
CA LYS A 261 -2.04 15.52 9.12
C LYS A 261 -0.83 16.33 9.57
N ILE A 262 -1.09 17.55 10.03
CA ILE A 262 -0.08 18.52 10.45
C ILE A 262 0.09 18.47 11.97
N GLY A 263 1.33 18.56 12.44
CA GLY A 263 1.61 18.68 13.87
C GLY A 263 3.07 18.48 14.25
N THR A 264 3.29 18.41 15.56
CA THR A 264 4.55 17.94 16.14
C THR A 264 4.61 16.41 16.11
N ALA A 265 5.78 15.83 16.27
CA ALA A 265 5.94 14.37 16.37
C ALA A 265 5.10 13.76 17.51
N GLU A 266 4.99 14.48 18.65
CA GLU A 266 4.17 14.05 19.79
C GLU A 266 2.67 14.03 19.42
N GLN A 267 2.15 15.10 18.81
CA GLN A 267 0.76 15.17 18.38
C GLN A 267 0.39 14.07 17.36
N LEU A 268 1.32 13.75 16.47
CA LEU A 268 1.10 12.66 15.50
C LEU A 268 1.13 11.30 16.17
N ALA A 269 2.06 11.06 17.09
CA ALA A 269 2.10 9.82 17.86
C ALA A 269 0.83 9.63 18.69
N ASP A 270 0.32 10.69 19.33
CA ASP A 270 -0.92 10.65 20.10
C ASP A 270 -2.14 10.33 19.23
N ARG A 271 -2.22 10.88 18.01
CA ARG A 271 -3.28 10.56 17.04
C ARG A 271 -3.21 9.10 16.57
N LEU A 272 -2.02 8.51 16.53
CA LEU A 272 -1.81 7.13 16.06
C LEU A 272 -1.94 6.09 17.17
N ARG A 273 -1.79 6.48 18.42
CA ARG A 273 -1.85 5.57 19.58
C ARG A 273 -3.09 4.68 19.58
N PRO A 274 -4.33 5.20 19.36
CA PRO A 274 -5.52 4.34 19.38
C PRO A 274 -5.50 3.21 18.32
N TYR A 275 -4.89 3.45 17.16
CA TYR A 275 -4.74 2.42 16.13
C TYR A 275 -3.71 1.36 16.52
N VAL A 276 -2.61 1.78 17.16
CA VAL A 276 -1.61 0.84 17.69
C VAL A 276 -2.21 -0.04 18.78
N GLU A 277 -3.05 0.52 19.66
CA GLU A 277 -3.81 -0.22 20.69
C GLU A 277 -4.80 -1.22 20.06
N LEU A 278 -5.41 -0.90 18.92
CA LEU A 278 -6.22 -1.83 18.13
C LEU A 278 -5.40 -2.92 17.42
N GLY A 279 -4.05 -2.82 17.43
CA GLY A 279 -3.16 -3.81 16.83
C GLY A 279 -2.66 -3.47 15.42
N PHE A 280 -2.90 -2.25 14.92
CA PHE A 280 -2.31 -1.76 13.68
C PHE A 280 -0.85 -1.36 13.93
N ARG A 281 0.07 -2.18 13.46
CA ARG A 281 1.51 -2.02 13.76
C ARG A 281 2.37 -1.72 12.55
N HIS A 282 1.79 -1.61 11.38
CA HIS A 282 2.46 -1.16 10.17
C HIS A 282 1.74 0.09 9.65
N ILE A 283 2.36 1.24 9.83
CA ILE A 283 1.78 2.55 9.56
C ILE A 283 2.59 3.22 8.47
N PHE A 284 1.93 3.73 7.42
CA PHE A 284 2.60 4.49 6.38
C PHE A 284 1.87 5.79 6.09
N PHE A 285 2.58 6.73 5.50
CA PHE A 285 2.03 7.99 5.05
C PHE A 285 2.43 8.30 3.61
N ASP A 286 1.64 9.16 2.97
CA ASP A 286 1.86 9.62 1.61
C ASP A 286 2.85 10.79 1.59
N ALA A 287 3.78 10.77 0.64
CA ALA A 287 4.71 11.86 0.41
C ALA A 287 4.59 12.36 -1.05
N SER A 288 4.34 13.64 -1.22
CA SER A 288 4.32 14.31 -2.52
C SER A 288 5.59 15.09 -2.78
N ALA A 289 5.95 15.28 -4.05
CA ALA A 289 7.02 16.20 -4.42
C ALA A 289 6.56 17.68 -4.26
N PRO A 290 7.45 18.59 -3.76
CA PRO A 290 8.80 18.30 -3.29
C PRO A 290 8.76 17.48 -1.99
N PHE A 291 9.56 16.41 -1.95
CA PHE A 291 9.57 15.52 -0.80
C PHE A 291 10.20 16.22 0.40
N ASP A 292 9.47 16.20 1.53
CA ASP A 292 9.84 16.87 2.78
C ASP A 292 10.78 15.98 3.61
N ASP A 293 12.10 16.15 3.43
CA ASP A 293 13.11 15.34 4.11
C ASP A 293 13.05 15.49 5.65
N GLU A 294 12.69 16.67 6.17
CA GLU A 294 12.49 16.84 7.62
C GLU A 294 11.36 15.98 8.17
N THR A 295 10.23 15.91 7.48
CA THR A 295 9.13 15.02 7.88
C THR A 295 9.54 13.55 7.76
N LEU A 296 10.24 13.16 6.68
CA LEU A 296 10.74 11.79 6.51
C LEU A 296 11.65 11.38 7.67
N GLU A 297 12.64 12.20 8.03
CA GLU A 297 13.56 11.91 9.12
C GLU A 297 12.85 11.86 10.48
N ARG A 298 12.03 12.87 10.79
CA ARG A 298 11.35 12.98 12.08
C ARG A 298 10.30 11.91 12.31
N PHE A 299 9.69 11.38 11.25
CA PHE A 299 8.75 10.27 11.40
C PHE A 299 9.44 9.02 11.94
N VAL A 300 10.61 8.68 11.43
CA VAL A 300 11.39 7.52 11.88
C VAL A 300 12.05 7.77 13.23
N THR A 301 12.65 8.97 13.42
CA THR A 301 13.47 9.24 14.61
C THR A 301 12.67 9.69 15.82
N GLU A 302 11.49 10.28 15.63
CA GLU A 302 10.70 10.84 16.73
C GLU A 302 9.31 10.20 16.88
N VAL A 303 8.56 9.92 15.78
CA VAL A 303 7.22 9.34 15.87
C VAL A 303 7.29 7.85 16.15
N LYS A 304 8.05 7.08 15.35
CA LYS A 304 8.19 5.62 15.51
C LYS A 304 8.56 5.22 16.94
N PRO A 305 9.58 5.78 17.60
CA PRO A 305 9.94 5.39 18.98
C PRO A 305 8.82 5.64 20.00
N ARG A 306 8.02 6.73 19.81
CA ARG A 306 6.88 7.02 20.67
C ARG A 306 5.77 5.99 20.51
N LEU A 307 5.57 5.48 19.31
CA LEU A 307 4.60 4.40 19.03
C LEU A 307 5.06 3.05 19.56
N GLU A 308 6.36 2.76 19.51
CA GLU A 308 6.95 1.54 20.08
C GLU A 308 6.80 1.47 21.61
N ALA A 309 6.74 2.65 22.26
CA ALA A 309 6.48 2.73 23.69
C ALA A 309 5.02 2.40 24.07
N VAL A 310 4.09 2.36 23.12
CA VAL A 310 2.68 2.00 23.35
C VAL A 310 2.59 0.49 23.57
N ARG A 311 2.15 0.06 24.75
CA ARG A 311 1.87 -1.35 25.03
C ARG A 311 0.56 -1.76 24.34
N ALA A 312 0.54 -2.96 23.78
CA ALA A 312 -0.72 -3.57 23.36
C ALA A 312 -1.64 -3.74 24.57
N ALA A 313 -2.90 -3.33 24.44
CA ALA A 313 -3.92 -3.52 25.46
C ALA A 313 -4.27 -5.00 25.65
#